data_317a77a02202544d57794f39a32a6980
#
_entry.id   317a77a02202544d57794f39a32a6980
#
_cell.length_a   1.000
_cell.length_b   1.000
_cell.length_c   1.000
_cell.angle_alpha   90.00
_cell.angle_beta   90.00
_cell.angle_gamma   90.00
#
_symmetry.space_group_name_H-M   'P 1'
#
loop_
_entity.id
_entity.type
_entity.pdbx_description
1 polymer ?
#
loop_
_entity_poly.entity_id
_entity_poly.type
_entity_poly.pdbx_seq_one_letter_code
_entity_poly.pdbx_strand_id
1 'polypeptide(L)'
;RIFEQTEDTNWLAGAFTTLQKEYDFWMTQRITPVGLNRYSSSASDELKQEVVTTGGQRLNTDFRNRGLSDTEILRLGTHFAAEAESGWDFNPRFERRCADFCPVDLNANLYIYETLFARYALLLGDSKAAGTWKARAEKRRGLINRYCLGEDGVYFSLFSGNQYDAKGS
;
A
#
# COMPACT_ATOMS: atom_id res chain seq x y z
N ARG A 1 19.84 6.82 8.73
CA ARG A 1 21.31 6.62 8.58
C ARG A 1 22.03 7.86 8.06
N ILE A 2 21.59 8.49 6.93
CA ILE A 2 22.28 9.69 6.40
C ILE A 2 22.29 10.81 7.47
N PHE A 3 21.13 11.15 8.02
CA PHE A 3 21.03 12.16 9.07
C PHE A 3 21.86 11.81 10.32
N GLU A 4 21.89 10.55 10.72
CA GLU A 4 22.68 10.08 11.88
C GLU A 4 24.21 10.23 11.68
N GLN A 5 24.65 10.31 10.43
CA GLN A 5 26.07 10.51 10.08
C GLN A 5 26.40 11.99 9.84
N THR A 6 25.46 12.78 9.35
CA THR A 6 25.73 14.16 8.90
C THR A 6 25.21 15.21 9.88
N GLU A 7 24.20 14.85 10.69
CA GLU A 7 23.43 15.77 11.57
C GLU A 7 22.86 16.99 10.83
N ASP A 8 22.76 16.90 9.48
CA ASP A 8 22.27 17.99 8.63
C ASP A 8 20.74 18.13 8.74
N THR A 9 20.31 19.09 9.56
CA THR A 9 18.88 19.39 9.78
C THR A 9 18.20 19.98 8.54
N ASN A 10 18.92 20.67 7.65
CA ASN A 10 18.36 21.22 6.41
C ASN A 10 18.03 20.06 5.44
N TRP A 11 18.97 19.12 5.31
CA TRP A 11 18.72 17.91 4.54
C TRP A 11 17.54 17.12 5.12
N LEU A 12 17.47 16.95 6.45
CA LEU A 12 16.37 16.25 7.11
C LEU A 12 15.02 16.92 6.82
N ALA A 13 14.93 18.24 6.89
CA ALA A 13 13.70 18.98 6.61
C ALA A 13 13.22 18.78 5.17
N GLY A 14 14.13 18.83 4.19
CA GLY A 14 13.83 18.57 2.79
C GLY A 14 13.37 17.13 2.54
N ALA A 15 14.09 16.16 3.10
CA ALA A 15 13.75 14.74 3.01
C ALA A 15 12.39 14.44 3.66
N PHE A 16 12.13 15.00 4.85
CA PHE A 16 10.87 14.84 5.57
C PHE A 16 9.69 15.36 4.75
N THR A 17 9.80 16.55 4.17
CA THR A 17 8.77 17.13 3.29
C THR A 17 8.48 16.24 2.08
N THR A 18 9.50 15.66 1.48
CA THR A 18 9.35 14.75 0.32
C THR A 18 8.66 13.45 0.72
N LEU A 19 9.07 12.83 1.82
CA LEU A 19 8.47 11.61 2.35
C LEU A 19 7.02 11.82 2.79
N GLN A 20 6.67 13.01 3.30
CA GLN A 20 5.28 13.33 3.62
C GLN A 20 4.38 13.33 2.38
N LYS A 21 4.85 13.78 1.21
CA LYS A 21 4.08 13.73 -0.05
C LYS A 21 3.79 12.29 -0.47
N GLU A 22 4.78 11.41 -0.34
CA GLU A 22 4.59 9.97 -0.59
C GLU A 22 3.59 9.37 0.39
N TYR A 23 3.73 9.68 1.69
CA TYR A 23 2.78 9.22 2.69
C TYR A 23 1.35 9.71 2.41
N ASP A 24 1.16 10.95 1.97
CA ASP A 24 -0.13 11.52 1.62
C ASP A 24 -0.77 10.78 0.43
N PHE A 25 0.04 10.34 -0.55
CA PHE A 25 -0.45 9.46 -1.62
C PHE A 25 -1.05 8.17 -1.02
N TRP A 26 -0.33 7.50 -0.14
CA TRP A 26 -0.83 6.27 0.50
C TRP A 26 -2.13 6.53 1.27
N MET A 27 -2.24 7.65 1.97
CA MET A 27 -3.40 7.97 2.81
C MET A 27 -4.59 8.53 2.04
N THR A 28 -4.42 8.96 0.79
CA THR A 28 -5.51 9.48 -0.06
C THR A 28 -5.92 8.51 -1.15
N GLN A 29 -4.97 7.79 -1.75
CA GLN A 29 -5.19 6.94 -2.93
C GLN A 29 -5.27 5.45 -2.60
N ARG A 30 -4.75 5.02 -1.45
CA ARG A 30 -4.55 3.61 -1.12
C ARG A 30 -5.12 3.20 0.23
N ILE A 31 -5.82 4.10 0.90
CA ILE A 31 -6.49 3.82 2.19
C ILE A 31 -7.80 3.07 1.95
N THR A 32 -8.11 2.13 2.83
CA THR A 32 -9.35 1.37 2.81
C THR A 32 -10.30 1.81 3.94
N PRO A 33 -11.59 1.49 3.88
CA PRO A 33 -12.55 1.82 4.95
C PRO A 33 -12.19 1.29 6.33
N VAL A 34 -11.40 0.20 6.43
CA VAL A 34 -10.91 -0.30 7.73
C VAL A 34 -9.73 0.50 8.27
N GLY A 35 -9.18 1.44 7.48
CA GLY A 35 -8.05 2.28 7.88
C GLY A 35 -6.68 1.65 7.65
N LEU A 36 -6.59 0.48 7.01
CA LEU A 36 -5.36 -0.11 6.48
C LEU A 36 -5.20 0.24 5.01
N ASN A 37 -3.98 0.18 4.53
CA ASN A 37 -3.65 0.48 3.14
C ASN A 37 -3.53 -0.79 2.29
N ARG A 38 -3.78 -0.64 0.99
CA ARG A 38 -3.64 -1.70 -0.02
C ARG A 38 -2.85 -1.19 -1.23
N TYR A 39 -2.32 -2.10 -2.01
CA TYR A 39 -1.88 -1.80 -3.37
C TYR A 39 -3.09 -1.76 -4.31
N SER A 40 -3.06 -0.92 -5.32
CA SER A 40 -4.16 -0.78 -6.28
C SER A 40 -3.67 -0.11 -7.56
N SER A 41 -4.59 0.29 -8.44
CA SER A 41 -4.27 1.06 -9.63
C SER A 41 -5.37 2.06 -9.93
N SER A 42 -4.96 3.28 -10.26
CA SER A 42 -5.79 4.32 -10.87
C SER A 42 -5.46 4.53 -12.36
N ALA A 43 -4.85 3.53 -13.00
CA ALA A 43 -4.56 3.55 -14.42
C ALA A 43 -5.84 3.59 -15.27
N SER A 44 -5.72 4.10 -16.51
CA SER A 44 -6.82 4.06 -17.48
C SER A 44 -7.20 2.61 -17.85
N ASP A 45 -8.37 2.44 -18.42
CA ASP A 45 -8.85 1.12 -18.83
C ASP A 45 -7.98 0.51 -19.93
N GLU A 46 -7.46 1.34 -20.83
CA GLU A 46 -6.53 0.93 -21.89
C GLU A 46 -5.24 0.37 -21.29
N LEU A 47 -4.66 1.06 -20.30
CA LEU A 47 -3.44 0.62 -19.65
C LEU A 47 -3.68 -0.67 -18.85
N LYS A 48 -4.82 -0.81 -18.17
CA LYS A 48 -5.19 -2.06 -17.49
C LYS A 48 -5.29 -3.23 -18.45
N GLN A 49 -5.88 -3.03 -19.65
CA GLN A 49 -5.97 -4.06 -20.68
C GLN A 49 -4.59 -4.44 -21.24
N GLU A 50 -3.70 -3.46 -21.42
CA GLU A 50 -2.31 -3.70 -21.83
C GLU A 50 -1.55 -4.52 -20.80
N VAL A 51 -1.69 -4.18 -19.52
CA VAL A 51 -1.07 -4.92 -18.41
C VAL A 51 -1.56 -6.38 -18.36
N VAL A 52 -2.84 -6.64 -18.63
CA VAL A 52 -3.37 -8.02 -18.72
C VAL A 52 -2.76 -8.77 -19.90
N THR A 53 -2.62 -8.12 -21.05
CA THR A 53 -2.01 -8.71 -22.24
C THR A 53 -0.54 -9.07 -21.98
N THR A 54 0.24 -8.14 -21.44
CA THR A 54 1.66 -8.35 -21.12
C THR A 54 1.84 -9.40 -20.02
N GLY A 55 1.02 -9.34 -18.96
CA GLY A 55 1.01 -10.34 -17.89
C GLY A 55 0.63 -11.74 -18.40
N GLY A 56 -0.33 -11.79 -19.31
CA GLY A 56 -0.73 -13.03 -19.98
C GLY A 56 0.42 -13.66 -20.77
N GLN A 57 1.17 -12.87 -21.52
CA GLN A 57 2.36 -13.35 -22.25
C GLN A 57 3.40 -13.95 -21.31
N ARG A 58 3.71 -13.28 -20.20
CA ARG A 58 4.67 -13.74 -19.18
C ARG A 58 4.20 -15.04 -18.50
N LEU A 59 2.90 -15.21 -18.31
CA LEU A 59 2.29 -16.37 -17.67
C LEU A 59 1.92 -17.47 -18.68
N ASN A 60 2.24 -17.30 -19.97
CA ASN A 60 1.82 -18.17 -21.07
C ASN A 60 0.30 -18.43 -21.03
N THR A 61 -0.49 -17.39 -20.82
CA THR A 61 -1.94 -17.47 -20.65
C THR A 61 -2.62 -16.39 -21.49
N ASP A 62 -3.55 -16.77 -22.34
CA ASP A 62 -4.43 -15.82 -23.03
C ASP A 62 -5.72 -15.63 -22.23
N PHE A 63 -5.75 -14.57 -21.43
CA PHE A 63 -6.90 -14.24 -20.58
C PHE A 63 -8.13 -13.82 -21.37
N ARG A 64 -7.98 -13.23 -22.57
CA ARG A 64 -9.10 -12.82 -23.41
C ARG A 64 -9.83 -14.04 -24.03
N ASN A 65 -9.08 -15.04 -24.42
CA ASN A 65 -9.65 -16.28 -24.98
C ASN A 65 -10.25 -17.21 -23.91
N ARG A 66 -10.16 -16.85 -22.63
CA ARG A 66 -10.82 -17.60 -21.55
C ARG A 66 -12.27 -17.20 -21.30
N GLY A 67 -12.85 -16.33 -22.14
CA GLY A 67 -14.25 -15.91 -22.04
C GLY A 67 -14.53 -14.91 -20.91
N LEU A 68 -13.48 -14.20 -20.43
CA LEU A 68 -13.65 -13.13 -19.45
C LEU A 68 -14.35 -11.93 -20.10
N SER A 69 -15.30 -11.36 -19.39
CA SER A 69 -15.93 -10.08 -19.76
C SER A 69 -14.95 -8.92 -19.65
N ASP A 70 -15.25 -7.80 -20.30
CA ASP A 70 -14.41 -6.59 -20.22
C ASP A 70 -14.21 -6.12 -18.77
N THR A 71 -15.26 -6.20 -17.94
CA THR A 71 -15.17 -5.87 -16.52
C THR A 71 -14.19 -6.77 -15.77
N GLU A 72 -14.19 -8.07 -16.05
CA GLU A 72 -13.26 -9.01 -15.43
C GLU A 72 -11.82 -8.77 -15.92
N ILE A 73 -11.63 -8.41 -17.19
CA ILE A 73 -10.32 -8.01 -17.73
C ILE A 73 -9.80 -6.75 -17.03
N LEU A 74 -10.64 -5.71 -16.87
CA LEU A 74 -10.23 -4.48 -16.18
C LEU A 74 -9.92 -4.73 -14.69
N ARG A 75 -10.69 -5.59 -14.04
CA ARG A 75 -10.41 -6.02 -12.67
C ARG A 75 -9.08 -6.76 -12.57
N LEU A 76 -8.83 -7.70 -13.46
CA LEU A 76 -7.56 -8.43 -13.52
C LEU A 76 -6.39 -7.47 -13.78
N GLY A 77 -6.56 -6.47 -14.65
CA GLY A 77 -5.60 -5.41 -14.90
C GLY A 77 -5.28 -4.59 -13.65
N THR A 78 -6.30 -4.28 -12.84
CA THR A 78 -6.11 -3.63 -11.54
C THR A 78 -5.27 -4.49 -10.60
N HIS A 79 -5.51 -5.80 -10.54
CA HIS A 79 -4.73 -6.72 -9.71
C HIS A 79 -3.28 -6.84 -10.17
N PHE A 80 -3.02 -6.96 -11.46
CA PHE A 80 -1.66 -7.02 -11.99
C PHE A 80 -0.90 -5.70 -11.76
N ALA A 81 -1.56 -4.56 -11.96
CA ALA A 81 -0.96 -3.26 -11.66
C ALA A 81 -0.69 -3.09 -10.14
N ALA A 82 -1.54 -3.62 -9.28
CA ALA A 82 -1.32 -3.66 -7.84
C ALA A 82 -0.13 -4.56 -7.44
N GLU A 83 0.05 -5.69 -8.14
CA GLU A 83 1.25 -6.52 -7.96
C GLU A 83 2.51 -5.77 -8.36
N ALA A 84 2.50 -5.05 -9.49
CA ALA A 84 3.62 -4.22 -9.93
C ALA A 84 3.93 -3.09 -8.93
N GLU A 85 2.90 -2.41 -8.39
CA GLU A 85 3.08 -1.40 -7.33
C GLU A 85 3.69 -2.01 -6.06
N SER A 86 3.38 -3.27 -5.75
CA SER A 86 3.89 -3.97 -4.57
C SER A 86 5.34 -4.46 -4.71
N GLY A 87 5.85 -4.59 -5.93
CA GLY A 87 7.11 -5.26 -6.24
C GLY A 87 7.07 -6.80 -6.11
N TRP A 88 5.90 -7.39 -5.91
CA TRP A 88 5.68 -8.85 -5.81
C TRP A 88 5.07 -9.43 -7.09
N ASP A 89 5.55 -8.99 -8.24
CA ASP A 89 5.04 -9.39 -9.56
C ASP A 89 4.97 -10.91 -9.71
N PHE A 90 3.81 -11.37 -10.18
CA PHE A 90 3.55 -12.78 -10.44
C PHE A 90 3.75 -13.72 -9.24
N ASN A 91 3.80 -13.19 -8.03
CA ASN A 91 3.90 -13.96 -6.82
C ASN A 91 2.55 -14.63 -6.49
N PRO A 92 2.52 -15.93 -6.10
CA PRO A 92 1.27 -16.62 -5.75
C PRO A 92 0.62 -16.12 -4.45
N ARG A 93 1.28 -15.29 -3.67
CA ARG A 93 0.87 -14.78 -2.35
C ARG A 93 -0.57 -14.29 -2.32
N PHE A 94 -1.01 -13.61 -3.38
CA PHE A 94 -2.34 -13.00 -3.46
C PHE A 94 -3.26 -13.70 -4.46
N GLU A 95 -2.87 -14.83 -5.01
CA GLU A 95 -3.66 -15.59 -6.00
C GLU A 95 -4.17 -14.71 -7.15
N ARG A 96 -3.34 -13.77 -7.62
CA ARG A 96 -3.66 -12.75 -8.63
C ARG A 96 -4.77 -11.78 -8.20
N ARG A 97 -4.94 -11.56 -6.91
CA ARG A 97 -5.95 -10.70 -6.31
C ARG A 97 -5.34 -9.63 -5.40
N CYS A 98 -4.15 -9.13 -5.73
CA CYS A 98 -3.36 -8.23 -4.89
C CYS A 98 -4.19 -7.03 -4.40
N ALA A 99 -4.99 -6.40 -5.26
CA ALA A 99 -5.83 -5.26 -4.88
C ALA A 99 -6.96 -5.60 -3.89
N ASP A 100 -7.28 -6.87 -3.68
CA ASP A 100 -8.27 -7.30 -2.69
C ASP A 100 -7.67 -7.50 -1.28
N PHE A 101 -6.38 -7.27 -1.10
CA PHE A 101 -5.70 -7.46 0.18
C PHE A 101 -5.19 -6.15 0.77
N CYS A 102 -5.20 -6.06 2.11
CA CYS A 102 -4.39 -5.10 2.87
C CYS A 102 -3.12 -5.83 3.33
N PRO A 103 -2.00 -5.70 2.59
CA PRO A 103 -0.77 -6.43 2.92
C PRO A 103 -0.20 -5.97 4.24
N VAL A 104 0.19 -6.93 5.09
CA VAL A 104 0.75 -6.63 6.41
C VAL A 104 2.08 -5.89 6.31
N ASP A 105 2.90 -6.25 5.33
CA ASP A 105 4.19 -5.62 5.06
C ASP A 105 4.07 -4.14 4.65
N LEU A 106 3.14 -3.79 3.73
CA LEU A 106 2.84 -2.39 3.41
C LEU A 106 2.44 -1.61 4.66
N ASN A 107 1.53 -2.17 5.45
CA ASN A 107 1.02 -1.49 6.64
C ASN A 107 2.08 -1.41 7.76
N ALA A 108 2.98 -2.38 7.87
CA ALA A 108 4.15 -2.31 8.75
C ALA A 108 5.13 -1.22 8.31
N ASN A 109 5.38 -1.08 7.00
CA ASN A 109 6.22 0.00 6.46
C ASN A 109 5.63 1.38 6.73
N LEU A 110 4.32 1.56 6.58
CA LEU A 110 3.66 2.82 6.91
C LEU A 110 3.67 3.12 8.41
N TYR A 111 3.60 2.10 9.28
CA TYR A 111 3.84 2.25 10.71
C TYR A 111 5.27 2.76 11.00
N ILE A 112 6.27 2.24 10.29
CA ILE A 112 7.65 2.71 10.41
C ILE A 112 7.75 4.16 9.94
N TYR A 113 7.10 4.56 8.82
CA TYR A 113 7.03 5.95 8.37
C TYR A 113 6.48 6.88 9.47
N GLU A 114 5.34 6.54 10.05
CA GLU A 114 4.71 7.32 11.11
C GLU A 114 5.60 7.47 12.35
N THR A 115 6.30 6.39 12.71
CA THR A 115 7.25 6.38 13.83
C THR A 115 8.47 7.26 13.54
N LEU A 116 9.03 7.17 12.33
CA LEU A 116 10.15 8.00 11.90
C LEU A 116 9.75 9.47 11.79
N PHE A 117 8.55 9.77 11.29
CA PHE A 117 8.03 11.12 11.20
C PHE A 117 7.84 11.77 12.57
N ALA A 118 7.40 11.01 13.57
CA ALA A 118 7.37 11.49 14.95
C ALA A 118 8.78 11.88 15.45
N ARG A 119 9.79 11.04 15.16
CA ARG A 119 11.19 11.33 15.49
C ARG A 119 11.72 12.56 14.73
N TYR A 120 11.46 12.64 13.42
CA TYR A 120 11.93 13.76 12.59
C TYR A 120 11.30 15.08 13.01
N ALA A 121 10.02 15.10 13.32
CA ALA A 121 9.36 16.29 13.84
C ALA A 121 9.99 16.78 15.15
N LEU A 122 10.36 15.88 16.08
CA LEU A 122 11.09 16.24 17.30
C LEU A 122 12.46 16.84 16.99
N LEU A 123 13.22 16.23 16.09
CA LEU A 123 14.55 16.71 15.69
C LEU A 123 14.48 18.10 15.02
N LEU A 124 13.37 18.40 14.36
CA LEU A 124 13.10 19.72 13.74
C LEU A 124 12.41 20.71 14.70
N GLY A 125 12.21 20.34 15.97
CA GLY A 125 11.64 21.22 17.00
C GLY A 125 10.11 21.30 17.02
N ASP A 126 9.40 20.47 16.21
CA ASP A 126 7.94 20.45 16.17
C ASP A 126 7.34 19.32 17.03
N SER A 127 7.27 19.58 18.33
CA SER A 127 6.69 18.63 19.31
C SER A 127 5.20 18.33 19.05
N LYS A 128 4.44 19.29 18.49
CA LYS A 128 3.02 19.11 18.17
C LYS A 128 2.84 18.11 17.03
N ALA A 129 3.58 18.31 15.94
CA ALA A 129 3.58 17.34 14.83
C ALA A 129 4.06 15.97 15.28
N ALA A 130 5.09 15.90 16.13
CA ALA A 130 5.59 14.66 16.69
C ALA A 130 4.50 13.88 17.45
N GLY A 131 3.72 14.56 18.29
CA GLY A 131 2.58 13.96 19.00
C GLY A 131 1.52 13.43 18.03
N THR A 132 1.23 14.16 16.96
CA THR A 132 0.28 13.74 15.92
C THR A 132 0.75 12.49 15.20
N TRP A 133 2.02 12.42 14.79
CA TRP A 133 2.60 11.27 14.13
C TRP A 133 2.64 10.03 15.02
N LYS A 134 2.99 10.21 16.30
CA LYS A 134 2.94 9.12 17.29
C LYS A 134 1.54 8.55 17.43
N ALA A 135 0.51 9.39 17.50
CA ALA A 135 -0.88 8.94 17.58
C ALA A 135 -1.32 8.15 16.33
N ARG A 136 -0.87 8.58 15.13
CA ARG A 136 -1.11 7.82 13.89
C ARG A 136 -0.45 6.44 13.91
N ALA A 137 0.81 6.35 14.33
CA ALA A 137 1.53 5.10 14.47
C ALA A 137 0.82 4.14 15.43
N GLU A 138 0.41 4.60 16.60
CA GLU A 138 -0.33 3.79 17.56
C GLU A 138 -1.68 3.30 17.02
N LYS A 139 -2.41 4.16 16.32
CA LYS A 139 -3.65 3.78 15.64
C LYS A 139 -3.40 2.67 14.61
N ARG A 140 -2.39 2.83 13.75
CA ARG A 140 -2.05 1.83 12.74
C ARG A 140 -1.64 0.51 13.37
N ARG A 141 -0.79 0.54 14.40
CA ARG A 141 -0.41 -0.65 15.15
C ARG A 141 -1.64 -1.39 15.70
N GLY A 142 -2.59 -0.65 16.27
CA GLY A 142 -3.86 -1.21 16.74
C GLY A 142 -4.68 -1.86 15.63
N LEU A 143 -4.74 -1.25 14.44
CA LEU A 143 -5.44 -1.81 13.28
C LEU A 143 -4.73 -3.07 12.73
N ILE A 144 -3.40 -3.05 12.63
CA ILE A 144 -2.61 -4.23 12.22
C ILE A 144 -2.86 -5.39 13.19
N ASN A 145 -2.77 -5.16 14.49
CA ASN A 145 -3.01 -6.20 15.50
C ASN A 145 -4.46 -6.71 15.46
N ARG A 146 -5.41 -5.83 15.22
CA ARG A 146 -6.83 -6.20 15.14
C ARG A 146 -7.17 -7.05 13.92
N TYR A 147 -6.60 -6.73 12.77
CA TYR A 147 -7.03 -7.30 11.49
C TYR A 147 -6.02 -8.25 10.85
N CYS A 148 -4.76 -8.17 11.23
CA CYS A 148 -3.70 -8.96 10.61
C CYS A 148 -3.00 -9.92 11.58
N LEU A 149 -3.30 -9.91 12.87
CA LEU A 149 -2.73 -10.85 13.84
C LEU A 149 -3.70 -12.01 14.06
N GLY A 150 -3.25 -13.22 13.75
CA GLY A 150 -3.99 -14.44 14.00
C GLY A 150 -3.97 -14.86 15.48
N GLU A 151 -4.87 -15.75 15.88
CA GLU A 151 -4.93 -16.32 17.23
C GLU A 151 -3.68 -17.12 17.59
N ASP A 152 -2.99 -17.64 16.59
CA ASP A 152 -1.70 -18.34 16.69
C ASP A 152 -0.49 -17.39 16.85
N GLY A 153 -0.72 -16.08 16.89
CA GLY A 153 0.33 -15.06 16.98
C GLY A 153 1.06 -14.77 15.67
N VAL A 154 0.62 -15.33 14.56
CA VAL A 154 1.20 -15.09 13.23
C VAL A 154 0.49 -13.94 12.54
N TYR A 155 1.25 -13.06 11.91
CA TYR A 155 0.70 -11.98 11.09
C TYR A 155 0.41 -12.45 9.66
N PHE A 156 -0.74 -12.04 9.12
CA PHE A 156 -1.16 -12.30 7.76
C PHE A 156 -1.68 -11.04 7.07
N SER A 157 -1.79 -11.07 5.74
CA SER A 157 -2.44 -9.98 4.99
C SER A 157 -3.96 -10.13 5.07
N LEU A 158 -4.64 -9.04 5.46
CA LEU A 158 -6.10 -9.04 5.54
C LEU A 158 -6.70 -9.17 4.13
N PHE A 159 -7.50 -10.20 3.90
CA PHE A 159 -8.35 -10.28 2.73
C PHE A 159 -9.57 -9.40 2.92
N SER A 160 -9.66 -8.34 2.14
CA SER A 160 -10.74 -7.38 2.22
C SER A 160 -11.85 -7.62 1.20
N GLY A 161 -11.55 -8.39 0.15
CA GLY A 161 -12.51 -8.78 -0.88
C GLY A 161 -13.21 -7.60 -1.52
N ASN A 162 -14.41 -7.84 -2.05
CA ASN A 162 -15.25 -6.84 -2.71
C ASN A 162 -15.91 -5.83 -1.74
N GLN A 163 -15.59 -5.89 -0.44
CA GLN A 163 -16.19 -4.95 0.54
C GLN A 163 -15.87 -3.49 0.25
N TYR A 164 -14.87 -3.23 -0.62
CA TYR A 164 -14.42 -1.88 -0.97
C TYR A 164 -14.93 -1.40 -2.32
N ASP A 165 -15.32 -2.31 -3.21
CA ASP A 165 -15.85 -1.95 -4.53
C ASP A 165 -17.28 -1.34 -4.42
N ALA A 166 -17.98 -1.61 -3.32
CA ALA A 166 -19.32 -1.09 -3.08
C ALA A 166 -19.36 0.36 -2.55
N LYS A 167 -18.22 0.97 -2.21
CA LYS A 167 -18.14 2.34 -1.66
C LYS A 167 -17.08 3.22 -2.32
N GLY A 168 -16.39 2.75 -3.33
CA GLY A 168 -15.26 3.43 -3.97
C GLY A 168 -15.46 3.71 -5.45
N SER A 169 -16.66 3.63 -5.95
CA SER A 169 -17.02 4.13 -7.28
C SER A 169 -17.64 5.50 -7.16
#